data_faa1ac1e42bf10c5c3bb4fbbea6ded19
#
_entry.id   faa1ac1e42bf10c5c3bb4fbbea6ded19
#
_cell.length_a   1.000
_cell.length_b   1.000
_cell.length_c   1.000
_cell.angle_alpha   90.00
_cell.angle_beta   90.00
_cell.angle_gamma   90.00
#
_symmetry.space_group_name_H-M   'P 1'
#
loop_
_entity.id
_entity.type
_entity.pdbx_description
1 polymer ?
#
loop_
_entity_poly.entity_id
_entity_poly.type
_entity_poly.pdbx_seq_one_letter_code
_entity_poly.pdbx_strand_id
1 'polypeptide(L)' 'MPRIKMTRSVKIALLFLRVYLLVMLALILVKFLNLLGTD' A
#
# COMPACT_ATOMS: atom_id res chain seq x y z
N MET A 1 -11.36 13.61 -18.68
CA MET A 1 -11.48 12.98 -18.45
C MET A 1 -12.25 12.30 -18.57
N PRO A 2 -12.40 12.03 -18.77
CA PRO A 2 -13.09 11.30 -18.93
C PRO A 2 -13.74 10.75 -18.14
N ARG A 3 -14.38 10.57 -18.00
CA ARG A 3 -14.94 10.08 -17.31
C ARG A 3 -14.85 8.87 -17.31
N ILE A 4 -14.15 8.42 -16.86
CA ILE A 4 -13.95 7.21 -16.81
C ILE A 4 -14.85 6.54 -16.06
N LYS A 5 -15.41 5.63 -16.35
CA LYS A 5 -16.18 4.96 -15.59
C LYS A 5 -15.40 4.30 -14.66
N MET A 6 -15.10 4.53 -13.62
CA MET A 6 -14.45 3.83 -12.63
C MET A 6 -15.19 2.64 -12.34
N THR A 7 -15.02 1.59 -12.96
CA THR A 7 -15.73 0.41 -12.65
C THR A 7 -15.24 -0.13 -11.35
N ARG A 8 -15.94 -1.05 -10.80
CA ARG A 8 -15.57 -1.66 -9.59
C ARG A 8 -14.20 -2.28 -9.72
N SER A 9 -13.86 -2.89 -10.80
CA SER A 9 -12.57 -3.52 -10.98
C SER A 9 -11.46 -2.51 -10.78
N VAL A 10 -11.60 -1.37 -11.38
CA VAL A 10 -10.58 -0.35 -11.30
C VAL A 10 -10.44 0.12 -9.86
N LYS A 11 -11.57 0.27 -9.18
CA LYS A 11 -11.52 0.71 -7.83
C LYS A 11 -10.80 -0.29 -6.95
N ILE A 12 -11.10 -1.55 -7.12
CA ILE A 12 -10.46 -2.59 -6.34
C ILE A 12 -8.97 -2.64 -6.64
N ALA A 13 -8.61 -2.45 -7.90
CA ALA A 13 -7.20 -2.48 -8.25
C ALA A 13 -6.45 -1.36 -7.55
N LEU A 14 -7.06 -0.18 -7.52
CA LEU A 14 -6.42 0.94 -6.87
C LEU A 14 -6.30 0.68 -5.37
N LEU A 15 -7.32 0.10 -4.79
CA LEU A 15 -7.30 -0.18 -3.37
C LEU A 15 -6.21 -1.20 -3.07
N PHE A 16 -6.10 -2.23 -3.90
CA PHE A 16 -5.09 -3.24 -3.71
C PHE A 16 -3.71 -2.61 -3.77
N LEU A 17 -3.47 -1.75 -4.74
CA LEU A 17 -2.18 -1.13 -4.87
C LEU A 17 -1.88 -0.31 -3.63
N ARG A 18 -2.87 0.41 -3.14
CA ARG A 18 -2.67 1.22 -1.99
C ARG A 18 -2.35 0.39 -0.76
N VAL A 19 -3.09 -0.67 -0.54
CA VAL A 19 -2.87 -1.52 0.61
C VAL A 19 -1.49 -2.16 0.50
N TYR A 20 -1.11 -2.55 -0.70
CA TYR A 20 0.17 -3.18 -0.90
C TYR A 20 1.30 -2.21 -0.53
N LEU A 21 1.17 -0.96 -0.95
CA LEU A 21 2.19 0.02 -0.64
C LEU A 21 2.28 0.25 0.87
N LEU A 22 1.13 0.30 1.52
CA LEU A 22 1.13 0.52 2.95
C LEU A 22 1.77 -0.64 3.69
N VAL A 23 1.48 -1.85 3.26
CA VAL A 23 2.04 -3.03 3.89
C VAL A 23 3.56 -3.05 3.71
N MET A 24 4.01 -2.75 2.50
CA MET A 24 5.43 -2.75 2.25
C MET A 24 6.13 -1.70 3.10
N LEU A 25 5.52 -0.53 3.20
CA LEU A 25 6.11 0.53 3.98
C LEU A 25 6.17 0.11 5.45
N ALA A 26 5.12 -0.50 5.95
CA ALA A 26 5.09 -0.93 7.33
C ALA A 26 6.17 -1.97 7.60
N LEU A 27 6.35 -2.88 6.66
CA LEU A 27 7.37 -3.91 6.83
C LEU A 27 8.76 -3.28 6.88
N ILE A 28 8.99 -2.31 6.01
CA ILE A 28 10.28 -1.66 5.99
C ILE A 28 10.52 -0.92 7.29
N LEU A 29 9.50 -0.27 7.81
CA LEU A 29 9.64 0.46 9.04
C LEU A 29 9.94 -0.49 10.19
N VAL A 30 9.23 -1.59 10.26
CA VAL A 30 9.43 -2.54 11.32
C VAL A 30 10.85 -3.09 11.27
N LYS A 31 11.31 -3.41 10.05
CA LYS A 31 12.64 -3.92 9.92
C LYS A 31 13.66 -2.88 10.33
N PHE A 32 13.43 -1.66 9.96
CA PHE A 32 14.36 -0.61 10.29
C PHE A 32 14.45 -0.44 11.80
N LEU A 33 13.32 -0.42 12.48
CA LEU A 33 13.31 -0.29 13.92
C LEU A 33 13.98 -1.47 14.57
N ASN A 34 13.73 -2.64 14.04
CA ASN A 34 14.34 -3.82 14.60
C ASN A 34 15.85 -3.77 14.44
N LEU A 35 16.30 -3.23 13.32
CA LEU A 35 17.71 -3.16 13.08
C LEU A 35 18.33 -2.18 14.07
N LEU A 36 17.61 -1.14 14.43
CA LEU A 36 18.13 -0.20 15.38
C LEU A 36 18.14 -0.81 16.79
N GLY A 37 17.55 -1.92 16.95
CA GLY A 37 17.59 -2.55 18.25
C GLY A 37 16.45 -2.22 19.14
N THR A 38 15.42 -1.68 18.67
CA THR A 38 14.40 -1.35 19.58
C THR A 38 13.54 -2.50 19.60
N ASP A 39 13.63 -3.51 19.60
CA ASP A 39 12.88 -4.60 19.79
C ASP A 39 11.82 -4.49 20.59
#